data_5d48c09de1d96a3c546b6f769c3dcc34
#
_entry.id   5d48c09de1d96a3c546b6f769c3dcc34
#
_cell.length_a   1.000
_cell.length_b   1.000
_cell.length_c   1.000
_cell.angle_alpha   90.00
_cell.angle_beta   90.00
_cell.angle_gamma   90.00
#
_symmetry.space_group_name_H-M   'P 1'
#
loop_
_entity.id
_entity.type
_entity.pdbx_description
1 polymer ?
#
loop_
_entity_poly.entity_id
_entity_poly.type
_entity_poly.pdbx_seq_one_letter_code
_entity_poly.pdbx_strand_id
1 'polypeptide(L)'
;MTKRFPLFIDLVGKPVIIVGGGKIALRRIEVLIEFGADITVISPEAASLPHGIKHIQREYKSGDLEGAFLAVAATNNRDVNHSVWQEAGDRNIPISVADCREECTFYFPAICMGDSLVVGVVSDGTNHHRTAKAAEKIRELLSTEDLL
;
A
#
# COMPACT_ATOMS: atom_id res chain seq x y z
N MET A 1 19.83 10.56 -2.63
CA MET A 1 18.44 10.12 -2.86
C MET A 1 18.41 8.94 -3.84
N THR A 2 17.94 7.80 -3.41
CA THR A 2 17.71 6.67 -4.31
C THR A 2 16.40 6.89 -5.06
N LYS A 3 16.47 7.04 -6.37
CA LYS A 3 15.28 7.19 -7.22
C LYS A 3 14.61 5.83 -7.43
N ARG A 4 13.29 5.77 -7.29
CA ARG A 4 12.49 4.59 -7.62
C ARG A 4 11.91 4.74 -9.02
N PHE A 5 11.99 3.67 -9.79
CA PHE A 5 11.36 3.63 -11.11
C PHE A 5 9.84 3.52 -10.96
N PRO A 6 9.05 4.43 -11.58
CA PRO A 6 7.61 4.32 -11.55
C PRO A 6 7.15 3.14 -12.41
N LEU A 7 6.26 2.33 -11.89
CA LEU A 7 5.69 1.17 -12.55
C LEU A 7 4.19 1.12 -12.32
N PHE A 8 3.43 0.90 -13.37
CA PHE A 8 2.00 0.64 -13.31
C PHE A 8 1.76 -0.85 -13.46
N ILE A 9 1.04 -1.44 -12.52
CA ILE A 9 0.77 -2.88 -12.46
C ILE A 9 -0.74 -3.14 -12.41
N ASP A 10 -1.16 -4.24 -13.02
CA ASP A 10 -2.53 -4.71 -12.93
C ASP A 10 -2.73 -5.47 -11.62
N LEU A 11 -3.61 -4.96 -10.75
CA LEU A 11 -3.96 -5.58 -9.48
C LEU A 11 -5.31 -6.29 -9.48
N VAL A 12 -6.05 -6.27 -10.58
CA VAL A 12 -7.38 -6.89 -10.63
C VAL A 12 -7.30 -8.38 -10.27
N GLY A 13 -7.98 -8.74 -9.18
CA GLY A 13 -8.01 -10.12 -8.66
C GLY A 13 -6.68 -10.62 -8.09
N LYS A 14 -5.66 -9.78 -7.95
CA LYS A 14 -4.37 -10.19 -7.38
C LYS A 14 -4.43 -10.23 -5.85
N PRO A 15 -3.92 -11.30 -5.23
CA PRO A 15 -3.90 -11.42 -3.77
C PRO A 15 -2.97 -10.38 -3.15
N VAL A 16 -3.49 -9.53 -2.29
CA VAL A 16 -2.73 -8.56 -1.51
C VAL A 16 -2.93 -8.83 -0.03
N ILE A 17 -1.85 -9.09 0.68
CA ILE A 17 -1.87 -9.35 2.12
C ILE A 17 -1.45 -8.08 2.86
N ILE A 18 -2.31 -7.64 3.77
CA ILE A 18 -2.04 -6.49 4.63
C ILE A 18 -1.96 -6.97 6.07
N VAL A 19 -0.80 -6.82 6.67
CA VAL A 19 -0.56 -7.13 8.08
C VAL A 19 -0.68 -5.86 8.89
N GLY A 20 -1.72 -5.77 9.71
CA GLY A 20 -2.11 -4.60 10.47
C GLY A 20 -3.53 -4.14 10.16
N GLY A 21 -4.18 -3.50 11.12
CA GLY A 21 -5.59 -3.08 11.02
C GLY A 21 -5.84 -1.64 11.47
N GLY A 22 -4.81 -0.83 11.61
CA GLY A 22 -4.92 0.57 12.03
C GLY A 22 -5.20 1.54 10.87
N LYS A 23 -5.05 2.84 11.15
CA LYS A 23 -5.36 3.92 10.20
C LYS A 23 -4.53 3.85 8.91
N ILE A 24 -3.24 3.52 9.01
CA ILE A 24 -2.36 3.42 7.83
C ILE A 24 -2.78 2.25 6.96
N ALA A 25 -3.05 1.08 7.57
CA ALA A 25 -3.56 -0.08 6.85
C ALA A 25 -4.87 0.24 6.13
N LEU A 26 -5.84 0.88 6.82
CA LEU A 26 -7.13 1.25 6.24
C LEU A 26 -6.99 2.18 5.03
N ARG A 27 -6.15 3.21 5.12
CA ARG A 27 -5.89 4.12 3.97
C ARG A 27 -5.35 3.37 2.75
N ARG A 28 -4.47 2.40 2.95
CA ARG A 28 -3.92 1.59 1.86
C ARG A 28 -4.94 0.63 1.28
N ILE A 29 -5.78 0.04 2.13
CA ILE A 29 -6.91 -0.80 1.71
C ILE A 29 -7.85 -0.01 0.79
N GLU A 30 -8.25 1.18 1.20
CA GLU A 30 -9.15 2.04 0.43
C GLU A 30 -8.60 2.34 -0.97
N VAL A 31 -7.31 2.61 -1.09
CA VAL A 31 -6.65 2.80 -2.38
C VAL A 31 -6.64 1.51 -3.19
N LEU A 32 -6.22 0.39 -2.61
CA LEU A 32 -6.07 -0.89 -3.32
C LEU A 32 -7.39 -1.46 -3.83
N ILE A 33 -8.50 -1.21 -3.13
CA ILE A 33 -9.85 -1.57 -3.57
C ILE A 33 -10.17 -0.96 -4.94
N GLU A 34 -9.82 0.31 -5.16
CA GLU A 34 -10.09 0.99 -6.42
C GLU A 34 -9.36 0.36 -7.61
N PHE A 35 -8.26 -0.36 -7.34
CA PHE A 35 -7.51 -1.11 -8.35
C PHE A 35 -7.90 -2.59 -8.44
N GLY A 36 -8.98 -3.00 -7.77
CA GLY A 36 -9.54 -4.35 -7.89
C GLY A 36 -8.73 -5.45 -7.21
N ALA A 37 -7.85 -5.13 -6.27
CA ALA A 37 -7.07 -6.10 -5.54
C ALA A 37 -7.97 -7.04 -4.69
N ASP A 38 -7.57 -8.31 -4.58
CA ASP A 38 -8.16 -9.27 -3.65
C ASP A 38 -7.43 -9.18 -2.30
N ILE A 39 -8.03 -8.46 -1.35
CA ILE A 39 -7.36 -8.03 -0.12
C ILE A 39 -7.71 -8.95 1.04
N THR A 40 -6.68 -9.43 1.73
CA THR A 40 -6.77 -10.09 3.03
C THR A 40 -6.01 -9.28 4.07
N VAL A 41 -6.68 -8.96 5.18
CA VAL A 41 -6.09 -8.28 6.34
C VAL A 41 -5.80 -9.31 7.43
N ILE A 42 -4.61 -9.28 7.98
CA ILE A 42 -4.20 -10.09 9.13
C ILE A 42 -3.88 -9.15 10.29
N SER A 43 -4.72 -9.18 11.30
CA SER A 43 -4.55 -8.39 12.53
C SER A 43 -5.48 -8.90 13.61
N PRO A 44 -5.10 -8.81 14.92
CA PRO A 44 -6.00 -9.14 16.03
C PRO A 44 -7.24 -8.25 16.04
N GLU A 45 -7.06 -6.98 15.72
CA GLU A 45 -8.10 -5.96 15.66
C GLU A 45 -7.95 -5.16 14.37
N ALA A 46 -9.06 -4.70 13.85
CA ALA A 46 -9.08 -3.78 12.71
C ALA A 46 -10.19 -2.74 12.94
N ALA A 47 -9.93 -1.52 12.45
CA ALA A 47 -11.01 -0.55 12.25
C ALA A 47 -12.08 -1.16 11.33
N SER A 48 -13.25 -0.50 11.23
CA SER A 48 -14.30 -0.97 10.34
C SER A 48 -13.75 -1.14 8.92
N LEU A 49 -13.64 -2.39 8.47
CA LEU A 49 -13.14 -2.71 7.14
C LEU A 49 -14.24 -2.54 6.10
N PRO A 50 -13.91 -2.08 4.88
CA PRO A 50 -14.84 -2.06 3.77
C PRO A 50 -15.40 -3.44 3.45
N HIS A 51 -16.58 -3.49 2.85
CA HIS A 51 -17.21 -4.73 2.42
C HIS A 51 -16.31 -5.50 1.42
N GLY A 52 -16.28 -6.82 1.54
CA GLY A 52 -15.52 -7.71 0.65
C GLY A 52 -14.07 -7.95 1.07
N ILE A 53 -13.60 -7.30 2.14
CA ILE A 53 -12.27 -7.54 2.69
C ILE A 53 -12.29 -8.78 3.59
N LYS A 54 -11.41 -9.73 3.30
CA LYS A 54 -11.21 -10.88 4.19
C LYS A 54 -10.37 -10.46 5.39
N HIS A 55 -10.87 -10.70 6.60
CA HIS A 55 -10.15 -10.44 7.83
C HIS A 55 -9.81 -11.75 8.56
N ILE A 56 -8.54 -12.00 8.74
CA ILE A 56 -8.02 -13.06 9.59
C ILE A 56 -7.68 -12.44 10.94
N GLN A 57 -8.57 -12.63 11.90
CA GLN A 57 -8.53 -11.96 13.20
C GLN A 57 -7.56 -12.66 14.16
N ARG A 58 -6.30 -12.49 13.91
CA ARG A 58 -5.18 -12.94 14.74
C ARG A 58 -3.90 -12.21 14.38
N GLU A 59 -2.86 -12.41 15.17
CA GLU A 59 -1.52 -11.93 14.85
C GLU A 59 -0.95 -12.65 13.62
N TYR A 60 -0.04 -11.95 12.93
CA TYR A 60 0.74 -12.51 11.83
C TYR A 60 1.54 -13.75 12.28
N LYS A 61 1.63 -14.73 11.40
CA LYS A 61 2.49 -15.90 11.51
C LYS A 61 3.30 -16.10 10.25
N SER A 62 4.51 -16.61 10.40
CA SER A 62 5.30 -17.03 9.23
C SER A 62 4.52 -18.02 8.36
N GLY A 63 4.50 -17.81 7.06
CA GLY A 63 3.69 -18.53 6.09
C GLY A 63 2.46 -17.76 5.62
N ASP A 64 2.06 -16.70 6.30
CA ASP A 64 0.86 -15.93 5.97
C ASP A 64 0.95 -15.19 4.62
N LEU A 65 2.15 -14.99 4.10
CA LEU A 65 2.33 -14.34 2.78
C LEU A 65 2.32 -15.32 1.61
N GLU A 66 2.11 -16.62 1.86
CA GLU A 66 2.10 -17.60 0.78
C GLU A 66 1.05 -17.27 -0.28
N GLY A 67 1.47 -17.21 -1.54
CA GLY A 67 0.61 -16.87 -2.67
C GLY A 67 0.30 -15.38 -2.85
N ALA A 68 0.81 -14.50 -2.00
CA ALA A 68 0.60 -13.07 -2.16
C ALA A 68 1.32 -12.51 -3.40
N PHE A 69 0.65 -11.63 -4.11
CA PHE A 69 1.23 -10.83 -5.19
C PHE A 69 1.95 -9.58 -4.66
N LEU A 70 1.35 -8.91 -3.65
CA LEU A 70 1.92 -7.80 -2.91
C LEU A 70 1.69 -8.00 -1.41
N ALA A 71 2.56 -7.44 -0.60
CA ALA A 71 2.40 -7.37 0.85
C ALA A 71 2.55 -5.94 1.38
N VAL A 72 1.83 -5.66 2.46
CA VAL A 72 1.93 -4.41 3.21
C VAL A 72 2.09 -4.75 4.69
N ALA A 73 3.16 -4.28 5.31
CA ALA A 73 3.36 -4.36 6.75
C ALA A 73 3.05 -2.98 7.38
N ALA A 74 1.96 -2.90 8.13
CA ALA A 74 1.45 -1.66 8.71
C ALA A 74 0.91 -1.87 10.12
N THR A 75 1.63 -2.64 10.94
CA THR A 75 1.36 -2.77 12.37
C THR A 75 2.08 -1.68 13.16
N ASN A 76 1.73 -1.52 14.42
CA ASN A 76 2.45 -0.67 15.37
C ASN A 76 3.60 -1.43 16.10
N ASN A 77 3.92 -2.63 15.66
CA ASN A 77 4.99 -3.46 16.22
C ASN A 77 6.12 -3.61 15.19
N ARG A 78 7.28 -3.01 15.49
CA ARG A 78 8.45 -3.04 14.61
C ARG A 78 8.91 -4.46 14.28
N ASP A 79 8.91 -5.36 15.28
CA ASP A 79 9.40 -6.73 15.11
C ASP A 79 8.49 -7.54 14.20
N VAL A 80 7.18 -7.32 14.29
CA VAL A 80 6.20 -7.94 13.38
C VAL A 80 6.42 -7.43 11.96
N ASN A 81 6.52 -6.12 11.76
CA ASN A 81 6.76 -5.55 10.43
C ASN A 81 8.06 -6.06 9.80
N HIS A 82 9.11 -6.18 10.61
CA HIS A 82 10.40 -6.74 10.17
C HIS A 82 10.26 -8.22 9.77
N SER A 83 9.53 -9.02 10.53
CA SER A 83 9.28 -10.44 10.21
C SER A 83 8.50 -10.61 8.90
N VAL A 84 7.52 -9.74 8.66
CA VAL A 84 6.76 -9.71 7.40
C VAL A 84 7.69 -9.37 6.23
N TRP A 85 8.59 -8.39 6.41
CA TRP A 85 9.59 -8.04 5.42
C TRP A 85 10.54 -9.21 5.11
N GLN A 86 11.01 -9.94 6.12
CA GLN A 86 11.87 -11.10 5.92
C GLN A 86 11.16 -12.19 5.09
N GLU A 87 9.92 -12.55 5.45
CA GLU A 87 9.15 -13.53 4.67
C GLU A 87 8.91 -13.07 3.23
N ALA A 88 8.56 -11.79 3.04
CA ALA A 88 8.39 -11.23 1.69
C ALA A 88 9.67 -11.34 0.86
N GLY A 89 10.83 -11.08 1.45
CA GLY A 89 12.13 -11.25 0.81
C GLY A 89 12.41 -12.69 0.40
N ASP A 90 12.17 -13.63 1.30
CA ASP A 90 12.38 -15.08 1.04
C ASP A 90 11.48 -15.61 -0.09
N ARG A 91 10.29 -15.03 -0.24
CA ARG A 91 9.30 -15.41 -1.26
C ARG A 91 9.34 -14.55 -2.52
N ASN A 92 10.22 -13.56 -2.59
CA ASN A 92 10.26 -12.56 -3.68
C ASN A 92 8.93 -11.83 -3.88
N ILE A 93 8.24 -11.51 -2.79
CA ILE A 93 6.99 -10.75 -2.80
C ILE A 93 7.32 -9.26 -2.60
N PRO A 94 6.89 -8.36 -3.51
CA PRO A 94 7.04 -6.93 -3.29
C PRO A 94 6.32 -6.48 -2.02
N ILE A 95 7.01 -5.67 -1.20
CA ILE A 95 6.50 -5.23 0.10
C ILE A 95 6.69 -3.73 0.32
N SER A 96 5.68 -3.13 0.95
CA SER A 96 5.75 -1.81 1.54
C SER A 96 5.62 -1.91 3.05
N VAL A 97 6.60 -1.37 3.77
CA VAL A 97 6.68 -1.37 5.23
C VAL A 97 6.47 0.05 5.74
N ALA A 98 5.42 0.25 6.54
CA ALA A 98 4.94 1.57 6.90
C ALA A 98 5.91 2.38 7.79
N ASP A 99 6.68 1.69 8.61
CA ASP A 99 7.59 2.29 9.61
C ASP A 99 9.07 2.17 9.26
N CYS A 100 9.42 1.57 8.11
CA CYS A 100 10.82 1.42 7.70
C CYS A 100 10.94 1.48 6.18
N ARG A 101 11.44 2.63 5.70
CA ARG A 101 11.58 2.88 4.28
C ARG A 101 12.62 1.98 3.60
N GLU A 102 13.66 1.63 4.31
CA GLU A 102 14.77 0.79 3.86
C GLU A 102 14.33 -0.66 3.58
N GLU A 103 13.29 -1.10 4.25
CA GLU A 103 12.68 -2.42 4.05
C GLU A 103 11.65 -2.45 2.92
N CYS A 104 11.31 -1.32 2.33
CA CYS A 104 10.37 -1.26 1.22
C CYS A 104 11.03 -1.66 -0.10
N THR A 105 10.47 -2.64 -0.80
CA THR A 105 10.83 -2.94 -2.19
C THR A 105 10.04 -2.10 -3.18
N PHE A 106 8.87 -1.62 -2.80
CA PHE A 106 8.14 -0.56 -3.50
C PHE A 106 7.62 0.49 -2.51
N TYR A 107 7.45 1.73 -2.99
CA TYR A 107 6.87 2.80 -2.21
C TYR A 107 5.40 2.93 -2.52
N PHE A 108 4.58 2.96 -1.47
CA PHE A 108 3.15 3.18 -1.63
C PHE A 108 2.90 4.66 -2.02
N PRO A 109 2.42 4.95 -3.23
CA PRO A 109 2.30 6.32 -3.70
C PRO A 109 1.04 7.02 -3.17
N ALA A 110 1.07 8.35 -3.18
CA ALA A 110 -0.18 9.11 -3.19
C ALA A 110 -0.77 9.00 -4.60
N ILE A 111 -2.04 8.58 -4.68
CA ILE A 111 -2.72 8.37 -5.96
C ILE A 111 -3.59 9.57 -6.31
N CYS A 112 -3.50 10.01 -7.55
CA CYS A 112 -4.38 11.01 -8.13
C CYS A 112 -5.02 10.41 -9.38
N MET A 113 -6.34 10.44 -9.45
CA MET A 113 -7.11 9.90 -10.58
C MET A 113 -7.91 11.00 -11.27
N GLY A 114 -7.90 10.99 -12.59
CA GLY A 114 -8.81 11.68 -13.49
C GLY A 114 -9.59 10.66 -14.30
N ASP A 115 -10.40 11.11 -15.26
CA ASP A 115 -11.29 10.24 -16.04
C ASP A 115 -10.55 9.12 -16.79
N SER A 116 -9.36 9.39 -17.31
CA SER A 116 -8.55 8.43 -18.08
C SER A 116 -7.10 8.37 -17.62
N LEU A 117 -6.75 9.06 -16.54
CA LEU A 117 -5.38 9.21 -16.06
C LEU A 117 -5.23 8.71 -14.63
N VAL A 118 -4.13 8.04 -14.36
CA VAL A 118 -3.67 7.67 -13.02
C VAL A 118 -2.28 8.24 -12.82
N VAL A 119 -2.09 8.99 -11.74
CA VAL A 119 -0.80 9.56 -11.37
C VAL A 119 -0.41 9.08 -9.97
N GLY A 120 0.77 8.49 -9.86
CA GLY A 120 1.38 8.11 -8.59
C GLY A 120 2.47 9.11 -8.19
N VAL A 121 2.41 9.61 -6.96
CA VAL A 121 3.39 10.56 -6.42
C VAL A 121 4.12 9.94 -5.25
N VAL A 122 5.43 9.84 -5.34
CA VAL A 122 6.31 9.45 -4.25
C VAL A 122 7.42 10.50 -4.07
N SER A 123 7.90 10.65 -2.86
CA SER A 123 9.08 11.47 -2.56
C SER A 123 10.20 10.61 -1.98
N ASP A 124 11.31 11.24 -1.66
CA ASP A 124 12.41 10.61 -0.93
C ASP A 124 12.10 10.33 0.56
N GLY A 125 10.90 10.68 1.01
CA GLY A 125 10.46 10.47 2.38
C GLY A 125 10.89 11.53 3.38
N THR A 126 11.67 12.51 2.96
CA THR A 126 12.15 13.58 3.85
C THR A 126 11.08 14.62 4.19
N ASN A 127 10.07 14.74 3.34
CA ASN A 127 9.00 15.72 3.53
C ASN A 127 7.65 15.23 3.01
N HIS A 128 6.88 14.60 3.88
CA HIS A 128 5.53 14.10 3.56
C HIS A 128 4.54 15.22 3.19
N HIS A 129 4.70 16.41 3.77
CA HIS A 129 3.86 17.56 3.46
C HIS A 129 4.02 18.00 2.00
N ARG A 130 5.24 17.96 1.47
CA ARG A 130 5.52 18.28 0.08
C ARG A 130 4.84 17.32 -0.89
N THR A 131 4.86 16.03 -0.56
CA THR A 131 4.17 14.99 -1.37
C THR A 131 2.66 15.19 -1.38
N ALA A 132 2.06 15.45 -0.22
CA ALA A 132 0.64 15.71 -0.08
C ALA A 132 0.21 16.96 -0.88
N LYS A 133 0.97 18.05 -0.76
CA LYS A 133 0.71 19.29 -1.51
C LYS A 133 0.86 19.13 -3.01
N ALA A 134 1.83 18.35 -3.47
CA ALA A 134 1.99 18.05 -4.89
C ALA A 134 0.82 17.21 -5.41
N ALA A 135 0.40 16.19 -4.66
CA ALA A 135 -0.76 15.37 -5.01
C ALA A 135 -2.06 16.17 -5.07
N GLU A 136 -2.26 17.12 -4.15
CA GLU A 136 -3.42 18.02 -4.14
C GLU A 136 -3.48 18.86 -5.43
N LYS A 137 -2.37 19.50 -5.80
CA LYS A 137 -2.28 20.28 -7.06
C LYS A 137 -2.53 19.42 -8.31
N ILE A 138 -2.03 18.19 -8.31
CA ILE A 138 -2.25 17.27 -9.42
C ILE A 138 -3.73 16.89 -9.51
N ARG A 139 -4.40 16.64 -8.38
CA ARG A 139 -5.84 16.36 -8.37
C ARG A 139 -6.66 17.55 -8.89
N GLU A 140 -6.29 18.77 -8.49
CA GLU A 140 -6.90 19.99 -9.01
C GLU A 140 -6.75 20.07 -10.54
N LEU A 141 -5.54 19.83 -11.05
CA LEU A 141 -5.26 19.82 -12.49
C LEU A 141 -6.07 18.76 -13.22
N LEU A 142 -6.17 17.53 -12.68
CA LEU A 142 -6.93 16.43 -13.29
C LEU A 142 -8.45 16.66 -13.28
N SER A 143 -8.95 17.54 -12.42
CA SER A 143 -10.37 17.90 -12.33
C SER A 143 -10.78 19.01 -13.32
N THR A 144 -9.82 19.67 -13.97
CA THR A 144 -10.08 20.70 -14.98
C THR A 144 -10.25 20.09 -16.37
N GLU A 145 -11.21 20.59 -17.17
CA GLU A 145 -11.45 20.13 -18.55
C GLU A 145 -10.31 20.49 -19.52
N ASP A 146 -9.29 21.20 -19.05
CA ASP A 146 -8.19 21.76 -19.86
C ASP A 146 -7.07 20.74 -20.19
N LEU A 147 -7.25 19.46 -19.87
CA LEU A 147 -6.27 18.41 -20.17
C LEU A 147 -6.56 17.58 -21.43
N LEU A 148 -7.57 17.98 -22.19
CA LEU A 148 -7.95 17.30 -23.44
C LEU A 148 -7.46 18.06 -24.68
#